data_ac4ea1fa6cd8673476516ea5203b32a0
#
_entry.id   ac4ea1fa6cd8673476516ea5203b32a0
#
_cell.length_a   1.000
_cell.length_b   1.000
_cell.length_c   1.000
_cell.angle_alpha   90.00
_cell.angle_beta   90.00
_cell.angle_gamma   90.00
#
_symmetry.space_group_name_H-M   'P 1'
#
loop_
_entity.id
_entity.type
_entity.pdbx_description
1 polymer ?
#
loop_
_entity_poly.entity_id
_entity_poly.type
_entity_poly.pdbx_seq_one_letter_code
_entity_poly.pdbx_strand_id
1 'polypeptide(L)'
;THGKMQTIFADTISFRPQFEEGLIQQGKVKSIKRPFNDEYQRLKKLEISSRETEKFIQICRDNGLVPMTTCFVREHVNSLASLDFKSIKVASYDCASFPLLNELADKFEEIVVSTGATFDDEVKFAAEILKNTNFSFLHCVTLYPTPLNQMHMARMDWLRNFTSSVGYSDHSLVSETGLLASKAALTLGAEIIERHFTILPHGDTRDGPVSINKVELCELSNFSK
;
A
#
# COMPACT_ATOMS: atom_id res chain seq x y z
N THR A 1 16.30 -6.62 8.51
CA THR A 1 15.21 -6.31 7.58
C THR A 1 13.93 -6.95 8.09
N HIS A 2 12.99 -6.14 8.52
CA HIS A 2 11.68 -6.62 8.98
C HIS A 2 10.73 -6.57 7.78
N GLY A 3 10.34 -7.74 7.26
CA GLY A 3 9.29 -7.83 6.24
C GLY A 3 7.93 -7.53 6.86
N LYS A 4 7.16 -6.65 6.23
CA LYS A 4 5.76 -6.38 6.59
C LYS A 4 4.84 -7.02 5.55
N MET A 5 3.81 -7.70 5.99
CA MET A 5 2.78 -8.31 5.13
C MET A 5 1.46 -7.55 5.28
N GLN A 6 0.70 -7.48 4.22
CA GLN A 6 -0.53 -6.68 4.13
C GLN A 6 -1.72 -7.55 3.73
N THR A 7 -2.87 -7.29 4.34
CA THR A 7 -4.15 -7.90 3.99
C THR A 7 -5.12 -6.87 3.42
N ILE A 8 -6.06 -7.31 2.59
CA ILE A 8 -7.12 -6.49 2.00
C ILE A 8 -8.47 -7.09 2.38
N PHE A 9 -9.38 -6.23 2.83
CA PHE A 9 -10.75 -6.63 3.19
C PHE A 9 -11.73 -6.37 2.04
N ALA A 10 -12.62 -7.33 1.78
CA ALA A 10 -13.59 -7.26 0.68
C ALA A 10 -14.60 -6.11 0.84
N ASP A 11 -14.95 -5.79 2.07
CA ASP A 11 -15.95 -4.75 2.38
C ASP A 11 -15.55 -3.35 1.94
N THR A 12 -14.26 -3.12 1.68
CA THR A 12 -13.76 -1.84 1.16
C THR A 12 -14.32 -1.48 -0.23
N ILE A 13 -14.81 -2.46 -0.98
CA ILE A 13 -15.37 -2.25 -2.32
C ILE A 13 -16.83 -1.81 -2.29
N SER A 14 -17.58 -2.12 -1.24
CA SER A 14 -19.00 -1.77 -1.13
C SER A 14 -19.26 -0.26 -1.16
N PHE A 15 -18.27 0.57 -0.88
CA PHE A 15 -18.38 2.03 -0.87
C PHE A 15 -17.99 2.72 -2.18
N ARG A 16 -17.56 1.98 -3.21
CA ARG A 16 -17.05 2.55 -4.47
C ARG A 16 -18.04 2.62 -5.66
N PRO A 17 -19.22 2.04 -5.66
CA PRO A 17 -20.13 2.12 -6.82
C PRO A 17 -20.49 3.56 -7.19
N GLN A 18 -20.70 4.42 -6.19
CA GLN A 18 -21.03 5.84 -6.39
C GLN A 18 -19.84 6.64 -6.96
N PHE A 19 -18.62 6.28 -6.58
CA PHE A 19 -17.41 6.92 -7.12
C PHE A 19 -17.19 6.54 -8.58
N GLU A 20 -17.39 5.29 -8.94
CA GLU A 20 -17.28 4.83 -10.33
C GLU A 20 -18.38 5.45 -11.23
N GLU A 21 -19.61 5.54 -10.76
CA GLU A 21 -20.68 6.24 -11.48
C GLU A 21 -20.36 7.73 -11.66
N GLY A 22 -19.90 8.42 -10.64
CA GLY A 22 -19.52 9.82 -10.71
C GLY A 22 -18.38 10.08 -11.71
N LEU A 23 -17.39 9.21 -11.77
CA LEU A 23 -16.28 9.31 -12.74
C LEU A 23 -16.73 9.01 -14.17
N ILE A 24 -17.63 8.05 -14.37
CA ILE A 24 -18.21 7.70 -15.66
C ILE A 24 -19.07 8.86 -16.19
N GLN A 25 -19.90 9.47 -15.35
CA GLN A 25 -20.72 10.62 -15.70
C GLN A 25 -19.89 11.84 -16.09
N GLN A 26 -18.69 12.01 -15.47
CA GLN A 26 -17.77 13.09 -15.83
C GLN A 26 -16.93 12.79 -17.07
N GLY A 27 -17.09 11.64 -17.72
CA GLY A 27 -16.35 11.25 -18.91
C GLY A 27 -14.86 11.00 -18.68
N LYS A 28 -14.42 10.95 -17.43
CA LYS A 28 -12.99 10.87 -17.06
C LYS A 28 -12.42 9.46 -17.05
N VAL A 29 -13.25 8.41 -17.03
CA VAL A 29 -12.81 7.02 -17.03
C VAL A 29 -13.65 6.18 -17.97
N LYS A 30 -13.07 5.81 -19.11
CA LYS A 30 -13.73 4.93 -20.09
C LYS A 30 -13.55 3.43 -19.82
N SER A 31 -12.68 3.02 -18.90
CA SER A 31 -12.15 1.66 -18.95
C SER A 31 -12.29 0.81 -17.68
N ILE A 32 -12.83 1.31 -16.57
CA ILE A 32 -12.95 0.51 -15.36
C ILE A 32 -14.42 0.23 -15.05
N LYS A 33 -15.13 -0.32 -16.02
CA LYS A 33 -16.42 -0.97 -15.75
C LYS A 33 -16.15 -2.41 -15.33
N ARG A 34 -15.94 -2.62 -14.04
CA ARG A 34 -16.12 -3.97 -13.47
C ARG A 34 -17.53 -4.05 -12.95
N PRO A 35 -18.33 -5.07 -13.35
CA PRO A 35 -19.61 -5.28 -12.71
C PRO A 35 -19.39 -5.41 -11.19
N PHE A 36 -20.01 -4.53 -10.42
CA PHE A 36 -19.83 -4.48 -8.96
C PHE A 36 -20.01 -5.85 -8.31
N ASN A 37 -21.06 -6.56 -8.67
CA ASN A 37 -21.37 -7.87 -8.09
C ASN A 37 -20.27 -8.89 -8.33
N ASP A 38 -19.69 -8.96 -9.53
CA ASP A 38 -18.64 -9.92 -9.86
C ASP A 38 -17.36 -9.60 -9.10
N GLU A 39 -16.99 -8.33 -9.03
CA GLU A 39 -15.80 -7.91 -8.29
C GLU A 39 -15.98 -8.08 -6.77
N TYR A 40 -17.16 -7.75 -6.24
CA TYR A 40 -17.48 -8.00 -4.83
C TYR A 40 -17.39 -9.49 -4.49
N GLN A 41 -18.00 -10.36 -5.28
CA GLN A 41 -17.96 -11.81 -5.06
C GLN A 41 -16.53 -12.36 -5.17
N ARG A 42 -15.74 -11.83 -6.08
CA ARG A 42 -14.32 -12.20 -6.20
C ARG A 42 -13.55 -11.85 -4.94
N LEU A 43 -13.71 -10.63 -4.43
CA LEU A 43 -12.99 -10.16 -3.23
C LEU A 43 -13.50 -10.82 -1.95
N LYS A 44 -14.81 -11.06 -1.87
CA LYS A 44 -15.42 -11.77 -0.74
C LYS A 44 -14.83 -13.18 -0.54
N LYS A 45 -14.45 -13.84 -1.64
CA LYS A 45 -13.75 -15.14 -1.56
C LYS A 45 -12.30 -15.03 -1.05
N LEU A 46 -11.71 -13.85 -1.13
CA LEU A 46 -10.33 -13.58 -0.67
C LEU A 46 -10.29 -12.97 0.73
N GLU A 47 -11.44 -12.65 1.29
CA GLU A 47 -11.55 -12.10 2.64
C GLU A 47 -11.16 -13.17 3.66
N ILE A 48 -10.30 -12.79 4.59
CA ILE A 48 -9.89 -13.64 5.70
C ILE A 48 -10.66 -13.28 6.96
N SER A 49 -11.04 -14.28 7.72
CA SER A 49 -11.73 -14.11 9.00
C SER A 49 -10.81 -13.52 10.09
N SER A 50 -11.39 -12.98 11.16
CA SER A 50 -10.62 -12.49 12.31
C SER A 50 -9.66 -13.55 12.87
N ARG A 51 -10.09 -14.81 12.93
CA ARG A 51 -9.25 -15.93 13.38
C ARG A 51 -8.06 -16.17 12.45
N GLU A 52 -8.25 -16.04 11.14
CA GLU A 52 -7.17 -16.17 10.16
C GLU A 52 -6.24 -14.95 10.24
N THR A 53 -6.76 -13.77 10.50
CA THR A 53 -5.96 -12.56 10.76
C THR A 53 -5.10 -12.71 12.00
N GLU A 54 -5.65 -13.20 13.10
CA GLU A 54 -4.89 -13.51 14.32
C GLU A 54 -3.77 -14.52 14.06
N LYS A 55 -4.09 -15.60 13.30
CA LYS A 55 -3.09 -16.60 12.91
C LYS A 55 -2.00 -15.99 12.01
N PHE A 56 -2.35 -15.11 11.09
CA PHE A 56 -1.40 -14.38 10.26
C PHE A 56 -0.46 -13.52 11.12
N ILE A 57 -1.00 -12.77 12.07
CA ILE A 57 -0.23 -11.95 13.02
C ILE A 57 0.77 -12.83 13.79
N GLN A 58 0.30 -13.96 14.30
CA GLN A 58 1.14 -14.90 15.06
C GLN A 58 2.27 -15.48 14.20
N ILE A 59 1.95 -15.91 12.97
CA ILE A 59 2.97 -16.44 12.03
C ILE A 59 4.03 -15.37 11.70
N CYS A 60 3.62 -14.13 11.49
CA CYS A 60 4.58 -13.05 11.27
C CYS A 60 5.53 -12.89 12.45
N ARG A 61 5.00 -12.85 13.67
CA ARG A 61 5.80 -12.69 14.89
C ARG A 61 6.74 -13.87 15.14
N ASP A 62 6.27 -15.09 14.96
CA ASP A 62 7.07 -16.32 15.13
C ASP A 62 8.27 -16.35 14.16
N ASN A 63 8.16 -15.64 13.04
CA ASN A 63 9.22 -15.49 12.04
C ASN A 63 10.01 -14.17 12.14
N GLY A 64 9.83 -13.40 13.21
CA GLY A 64 10.52 -12.11 13.40
C GLY A 64 10.06 -11.01 12.45
N LEU A 65 8.84 -11.10 11.90
CA LEU A 65 8.23 -10.13 11.02
C LEU A 65 7.23 -9.26 11.78
N VAL A 66 7.14 -8.00 11.41
CA VAL A 66 6.11 -7.08 11.92
C VAL A 66 4.88 -7.17 11.03
N PRO A 67 3.72 -7.66 11.52
CA PRO A 67 2.50 -7.68 10.74
C PRO A 67 1.98 -6.27 10.51
N MET A 68 1.50 -5.99 9.30
CA MET A 68 0.85 -4.75 8.93
C MET A 68 -0.33 -5.02 8.01
N THR A 69 -1.39 -4.25 8.12
CA THR A 69 -2.53 -4.29 7.21
C THR A 69 -2.87 -2.91 6.69
N THR A 70 -3.64 -2.83 5.60
CA THR A 70 -4.19 -1.56 5.10
C THR A 70 -5.57 -1.31 5.70
N CYS A 71 -5.81 -0.11 6.21
CA CYS A 71 -7.14 0.36 6.56
C CYS A 71 -7.72 1.17 5.40
N PHE A 72 -8.87 0.76 4.87
CA PHE A 72 -9.54 1.41 3.75
C PHE A 72 -10.82 2.16 4.17
N VAL A 73 -11.38 1.84 5.34
CA VAL A 73 -12.63 2.44 5.82
C VAL A 73 -12.54 2.71 7.32
N ARG A 74 -13.16 3.80 7.75
CA ARG A 74 -13.13 4.26 9.14
C ARG A 74 -13.76 3.26 10.11
N GLU A 75 -14.78 2.56 9.66
CA GLU A 75 -15.50 1.56 10.45
C GLU A 75 -14.59 0.41 10.93
N HIS A 76 -13.50 0.15 10.20
CA HIS A 76 -12.55 -0.91 10.55
C HIS A 76 -11.43 -0.47 11.50
N VAL A 77 -11.25 0.83 11.76
CA VAL A 77 -10.15 1.34 12.59
C VAL A 77 -10.10 0.68 13.97
N ASN A 78 -11.24 0.64 14.67
CA ASN A 78 -11.30 0.05 16.00
C ASN A 78 -11.10 -1.47 15.99
N SER A 79 -11.67 -2.18 15.02
CA SER A 79 -11.48 -3.63 14.90
C SER A 79 -10.03 -4.00 14.58
N LEU A 80 -9.38 -3.25 13.70
CA LEU A 80 -7.96 -3.45 13.37
C LEU A 80 -7.05 -3.13 14.57
N ALA A 81 -7.34 -2.07 15.30
CA ALA A 81 -6.61 -1.73 16.53
C ALA A 81 -6.74 -2.84 17.59
N SER A 82 -7.90 -3.49 17.69
CA SER A 82 -8.12 -4.60 18.65
C SER A 82 -7.37 -5.89 18.26
N LEU A 83 -6.94 -6.04 17.02
CA LEU A 83 -6.15 -7.18 16.54
C LEU A 83 -4.63 -7.04 16.77
N ASP A 84 -4.22 -6.02 17.55
CA ASP A 84 -2.83 -5.81 17.97
C ASP A 84 -1.86 -5.58 16.80
N PHE A 85 -2.31 -4.94 15.71
CA PHE A 85 -1.42 -4.34 14.73
C PHE A 85 -0.78 -3.08 15.34
N LYS A 86 0.56 -3.00 15.29
CA LYS A 86 1.31 -1.81 15.74
C LYS A 86 1.44 -0.78 14.63
N SER A 87 1.54 -1.27 13.42
CA SER A 87 1.70 -0.46 12.20
C SER A 87 0.49 -0.62 11.30
N ILE A 88 0.06 0.47 10.69
CA ILE A 88 -1.05 0.48 9.74
C ILE A 88 -0.64 1.12 8.42
N LYS A 89 -1.16 0.58 7.30
CA LYS A 89 -0.95 1.14 5.98
C LYS A 89 -2.16 1.96 5.54
N VAL A 90 -1.89 3.07 4.87
CA VAL A 90 -2.90 3.88 4.17
C VAL A 90 -2.58 3.85 2.68
N ALA A 91 -3.55 3.43 1.86
CA ALA A 91 -3.41 3.38 0.42
C ALA A 91 -3.38 4.79 -0.20
N SER A 92 -2.85 4.89 -1.42
CA SER A 92 -2.67 6.20 -2.09
C SER A 92 -3.94 7.02 -2.18
N TYR A 93 -5.12 6.42 -2.51
CA TYR A 93 -6.36 7.20 -2.61
C TYR A 93 -6.90 7.68 -1.27
N ASP A 94 -6.42 7.14 -0.16
CA ASP A 94 -6.86 7.49 1.18
C ASP A 94 -5.87 8.45 1.86
N CYS A 95 -4.80 8.85 1.18
CA CYS A 95 -3.87 9.89 1.66
C CYS A 95 -4.60 11.21 1.96
N ALA A 96 -5.61 11.56 1.16
CA ALA A 96 -6.45 12.73 1.37
C ALA A 96 -7.70 12.44 2.22
N SER A 97 -7.83 11.25 2.80
CA SER A 97 -8.92 10.91 3.72
C SER A 97 -8.59 11.38 5.14
N PHE A 98 -8.61 12.70 5.34
CA PHE A 98 -8.18 13.34 6.59
C PHE A 98 -8.91 12.84 7.84
N PRO A 99 -10.23 12.55 7.81
CA PRO A 99 -10.89 11.94 8.97
C PRO A 99 -10.35 10.54 9.29
N LEU A 100 -9.98 9.73 8.29
CA LEU A 100 -9.37 8.43 8.49
C LEU A 100 -7.97 8.59 9.12
N LEU A 101 -7.15 9.50 8.61
CA LEU A 101 -5.80 9.75 9.14
C LEU A 101 -5.84 10.17 10.61
N ASN A 102 -6.78 11.03 11.01
CA ASN A 102 -6.96 11.44 12.40
C ASN A 102 -7.30 10.23 13.31
N GLU A 103 -8.24 9.38 12.89
CA GLU A 103 -8.62 8.20 13.67
C GLU A 103 -7.48 7.17 13.79
N LEU A 104 -6.69 7.02 12.71
CA LEU A 104 -5.52 6.13 12.72
C LEU A 104 -4.40 6.67 13.62
N ALA A 105 -4.17 7.98 13.62
CA ALA A 105 -3.16 8.63 14.46
C ALA A 105 -3.39 8.39 15.96
N ASP A 106 -4.66 8.28 16.36
CA ASP A 106 -5.04 8.02 17.76
C ASP A 106 -4.88 6.54 18.18
N LYS A 107 -4.72 5.61 17.24
CA LYS A 107 -4.85 4.17 17.51
C LYS A 107 -3.58 3.37 17.22
N PHE A 108 -2.71 3.83 16.34
CA PHE A 108 -1.57 3.06 15.87
C PHE A 108 -0.24 3.76 16.17
N GLU A 109 0.76 2.95 16.50
CA GLU A 109 2.09 3.45 16.84
C GLU A 109 2.87 3.93 15.61
N GLU A 110 2.56 3.38 14.43
CA GLU A 110 3.21 3.70 13.15
C GLU A 110 2.21 3.73 12.01
N ILE A 111 2.27 4.75 11.17
CA ILE A 111 1.41 4.89 10.00
C ILE A 111 2.27 5.02 8.74
N VAL A 112 2.05 4.14 7.77
CA VAL A 112 2.74 4.18 6.47
C VAL A 112 1.75 4.61 5.40
N VAL A 113 1.96 5.77 4.79
CA VAL A 113 1.03 6.39 3.83
C VAL A 113 1.65 6.42 2.45
N SER A 114 1.01 5.79 1.46
CA SER A 114 1.37 5.96 0.05
C SER A 114 0.78 7.24 -0.52
N THR A 115 1.56 7.93 -1.38
CA THR A 115 1.23 9.27 -1.90
C THR A 115 0.98 9.30 -3.42
N GLY A 116 0.63 8.15 -4.02
CA GLY A 116 0.27 8.08 -5.44
C GLY A 116 -1.09 8.74 -5.71
N ALA A 117 -1.26 9.31 -6.92
CA ALA A 117 -2.49 10.00 -7.33
C ALA A 117 -3.01 11.06 -6.33
N THR A 118 -2.09 11.70 -5.60
CA THR A 118 -2.37 12.69 -4.57
C THR A 118 -1.71 14.01 -4.94
N PHE A 119 -2.40 15.13 -4.74
CA PHE A 119 -1.84 16.47 -4.96
C PHE A 119 -0.90 16.87 -3.83
N ASP A 120 0.03 17.76 -4.12
CA ASP A 120 1.03 18.24 -3.15
C ASP A 120 0.40 18.85 -1.89
N ASP A 121 -0.70 19.58 -2.03
CA ASP A 121 -1.38 20.18 -0.89
C ASP A 121 -2.10 19.14 -0.02
N GLU A 122 -2.58 18.07 -0.60
CA GLU A 122 -3.16 16.95 0.14
C GLU A 122 -2.09 16.22 0.96
N VAL A 123 -0.90 16.01 0.38
CA VAL A 123 0.24 15.42 1.11
C VAL A 123 0.69 16.31 2.26
N LYS A 124 0.80 17.64 2.05
CA LYS A 124 1.12 18.60 3.11
C LYS A 124 0.11 18.55 4.25
N PHE A 125 -1.17 18.48 3.90
CA PHE A 125 -2.23 18.43 4.90
C PHE A 125 -2.23 17.11 5.67
N ALA A 126 -1.98 15.98 4.99
CA ALA A 126 -1.79 14.68 5.63
C ALA A 126 -0.60 14.70 6.61
N ALA A 127 0.52 15.30 6.22
CA ALA A 127 1.68 15.48 7.08
C ALA A 127 1.37 16.32 8.33
N GLU A 128 0.59 17.40 8.19
CA GLU A 128 0.19 18.24 9.33
C GLU A 128 -0.70 17.46 10.32
N ILE A 129 -1.60 16.60 9.84
CA ILE A 129 -2.40 15.72 10.69
C ILE A 129 -1.51 14.73 11.45
N LEU A 130 -0.53 14.16 10.77
CA LEU A 130 0.30 13.08 11.31
C LEU A 130 1.55 13.57 12.06
N LYS A 131 1.79 14.88 12.18
CA LYS A 131 3.03 15.45 12.71
C LYS A 131 3.44 15.00 14.12
N ASN A 132 2.47 14.57 14.92
CA ASN A 132 2.70 14.07 16.27
C ASN A 132 2.71 12.53 16.36
N THR A 133 2.67 11.85 15.21
CA THR A 133 2.64 10.39 15.09
C THR A 133 3.94 9.93 14.42
N ASN A 134 4.37 8.71 14.69
CA ASN A 134 5.43 8.10 13.88
C ASN A 134 4.83 7.70 12.52
N PHE A 135 5.22 8.39 11.46
CA PHE A 135 4.72 8.09 10.12
C PHE A 135 5.79 8.15 9.04
N SER A 136 5.53 7.42 7.98
CA SER A 136 6.36 7.37 6.78
C SER A 136 5.53 7.65 5.55
N PHE A 137 6.08 8.39 4.59
CA PHE A 137 5.52 8.50 3.26
C PHE A 137 6.19 7.53 2.29
N LEU A 138 5.38 6.84 1.49
CA LEU A 138 5.88 6.09 0.34
C LEU A 138 5.58 6.86 -0.94
N HIS A 139 6.61 7.25 -1.67
CA HIS A 139 6.42 7.66 -3.05
C HIS A 139 5.85 6.50 -3.86
N CYS A 140 4.83 6.77 -4.64
CA CYS A 140 4.12 5.78 -5.43
C CYS A 140 3.62 6.42 -6.72
N VAL A 141 3.72 5.70 -7.83
CA VAL A 141 3.05 6.03 -9.08
C VAL A 141 1.95 5.01 -9.32
N THR A 142 0.70 5.49 -9.44
CA THR A 142 -0.50 4.63 -9.57
C THR A 142 -0.72 4.13 -11.00
N LEU A 143 0.36 3.66 -11.63
CA LEU A 143 0.34 2.91 -12.87
C LEU A 143 0.77 1.46 -12.61
N TYR A 144 0.02 0.51 -13.15
CA TYR A 144 0.26 -0.94 -13.00
C TYR A 144 0.30 -1.62 -14.37
N PRO A 145 1.50 -1.87 -14.93
CA PRO A 145 2.85 -1.57 -14.40
C PRO A 145 3.25 -0.10 -14.55
N THR A 146 4.23 0.34 -13.72
CA THR A 146 4.85 1.67 -13.84
C THR A 146 6.08 1.57 -14.73
N PRO A 147 6.15 2.31 -15.87
CA PRO A 147 7.35 2.40 -16.69
C PRO A 147 8.50 3.12 -15.96
N LEU A 148 9.75 2.70 -16.17
CA LEU A 148 10.92 3.28 -15.49
C LEU A 148 11.04 4.81 -15.67
N ASN A 149 10.74 5.31 -16.87
CA ASN A 149 10.80 6.73 -17.20
C ASN A 149 9.68 7.58 -16.56
N GLN A 150 8.73 6.95 -15.89
CA GLN A 150 7.61 7.62 -15.19
C GLN A 150 7.67 7.45 -13.67
N MET A 151 8.76 6.94 -13.13
CA MET A 151 8.87 6.67 -11.69
C MET A 151 9.06 7.91 -10.83
N HIS A 152 9.58 9.00 -11.41
CA HIS A 152 9.72 10.31 -10.73
C HIS A 152 10.34 10.22 -9.33
N MET A 153 11.40 9.42 -9.15
CA MET A 153 11.98 9.11 -7.82
C MET A 153 12.49 10.34 -7.06
N ALA A 154 12.81 11.45 -7.75
CA ALA A 154 13.15 12.71 -7.11
C ALA A 154 12.04 13.24 -6.18
N ARG A 155 10.78 12.75 -6.32
CA ARG A 155 9.70 13.09 -5.41
C ARG A 155 9.96 12.59 -3.98
N MET A 156 10.78 11.57 -3.79
CA MET A 156 11.18 11.12 -2.44
C MET A 156 11.91 12.23 -1.68
N ASP A 157 12.75 13.03 -2.36
CA ASP A 157 13.44 14.16 -1.74
C ASP A 157 12.47 15.24 -1.29
N TRP A 158 11.42 15.49 -2.09
CA TRP A 158 10.38 16.42 -1.70
C TRP A 158 9.57 15.91 -0.50
N LEU A 159 9.27 14.62 -0.41
CA LEU A 159 8.57 14.02 0.72
C LEU A 159 9.38 14.11 2.03
N ARG A 160 10.70 14.09 1.97
CA ARG A 160 11.59 14.28 3.13
C ARG A 160 11.45 15.64 3.82
N ASN A 161 10.81 16.62 3.20
CA ASN A 161 10.49 17.87 3.88
C ASN A 161 9.39 17.72 4.97
N PHE A 162 8.66 16.62 4.97
CA PHE A 162 7.49 16.41 5.84
C PHE A 162 7.68 15.30 6.87
N THR A 163 8.57 14.35 6.60
CA THR A 163 8.87 13.23 7.50
C THR A 163 10.30 12.77 7.33
N SER A 164 10.90 12.26 8.39
CA SER A 164 12.25 11.68 8.34
C SER A 164 12.29 10.33 7.64
N SER A 165 11.18 9.61 7.58
CA SER A 165 11.11 8.27 6.96
C SER A 165 10.35 8.30 5.64
N VAL A 166 11.06 8.08 4.54
CA VAL A 166 10.51 8.05 3.19
C VAL A 166 10.88 6.75 2.50
N GLY A 167 9.91 6.14 1.83
CA GLY A 167 10.08 4.92 1.07
C GLY A 167 9.52 5.01 -0.35
N TYR A 168 9.52 3.88 -1.02
CA TYR A 168 9.03 3.72 -2.38
C TYR A 168 8.14 2.49 -2.51
N SER A 169 6.95 2.68 -3.09
CA SER A 169 6.04 1.61 -3.46
C SER A 169 6.18 1.33 -4.96
N ASP A 170 6.76 0.18 -5.28
CA ASP A 170 7.23 -0.17 -6.62
C ASP A 170 6.22 -1.06 -7.35
N HIS A 171 5.72 -0.58 -8.50
CA HIS A 171 4.82 -1.30 -9.40
C HIS A 171 5.42 -1.52 -10.78
N SER A 172 6.74 -1.57 -10.89
CA SER A 172 7.43 -1.87 -12.15
C SER A 172 7.20 -3.32 -12.60
N LEU A 173 7.23 -3.53 -13.92
CA LEU A 173 7.06 -4.84 -14.53
C LEU A 173 8.31 -5.70 -14.28
N VAL A 174 8.16 -6.75 -13.46
CA VAL A 174 9.30 -7.58 -13.02
C VAL A 174 9.99 -8.27 -14.19
N SER A 175 9.22 -8.75 -15.18
CA SER A 175 9.80 -9.43 -16.36
C SER A 175 10.67 -8.54 -17.25
N GLU A 176 10.49 -7.21 -17.20
CA GLU A 176 11.25 -6.25 -18.00
C GLU A 176 12.39 -5.60 -17.22
N THR A 177 12.14 -5.28 -15.97
CA THR A 177 13.03 -4.41 -15.17
C THR A 177 13.62 -5.10 -13.95
N GLY A 178 13.14 -6.31 -13.62
CA GLY A 178 13.56 -7.02 -12.42
C GLY A 178 13.33 -6.17 -11.17
N LEU A 179 14.38 -6.01 -10.40
CA LEU A 179 14.39 -5.23 -9.15
C LEU A 179 15.03 -3.84 -9.31
N LEU A 180 15.26 -3.38 -10.54
CA LEU A 180 16.03 -2.15 -10.81
C LEU A 180 15.45 -0.94 -10.09
N ALA A 181 14.13 -0.75 -10.14
CA ALA A 181 13.47 0.39 -9.52
C ALA A 181 13.57 0.38 -7.99
N SER A 182 13.31 -0.77 -7.37
CA SER A 182 13.45 -0.95 -5.92
C SER A 182 14.90 -0.71 -5.45
N LYS A 183 15.89 -1.24 -6.19
CA LYS A 183 17.32 -1.02 -5.88
C LYS A 183 17.73 0.44 -6.06
N ALA A 184 17.26 1.09 -7.13
CA ALA A 184 17.51 2.52 -7.34
C ALA A 184 16.90 3.36 -6.19
N ALA A 185 15.68 3.06 -5.77
CA ALA A 185 15.07 3.76 -4.63
C ALA A 185 15.88 3.60 -3.33
N LEU A 186 16.37 2.38 -3.03
CA LEU A 186 17.27 2.14 -1.89
C LEU A 186 18.55 2.95 -2.00
N THR A 187 19.18 2.99 -3.17
CA THR A 187 20.39 3.78 -3.43
C THR A 187 20.15 5.28 -3.26
N LEU A 188 18.94 5.74 -3.56
CA LEU A 188 18.49 7.12 -3.33
C LEU A 188 18.00 7.37 -1.89
N GLY A 189 18.24 6.43 -0.97
CA GLY A 189 17.96 6.59 0.45
C GLY A 189 16.50 6.28 0.84
N ALA A 190 15.79 5.45 0.09
CA ALA A 190 14.51 4.92 0.57
C ALA A 190 14.75 4.00 1.77
N GLU A 191 14.05 4.25 2.87
CA GLU A 191 14.13 3.41 4.09
C GLU A 191 13.13 2.24 4.04
N ILE A 192 12.09 2.37 3.22
CA ILE A 192 11.02 1.38 3.06
C ILE A 192 10.84 1.10 1.58
N ILE A 193 10.81 -0.18 1.22
CA ILE A 193 10.36 -0.64 -0.10
C ILE A 193 9.08 -1.45 0.09
N GLU A 194 8.01 -1.03 -0.55
CA GLU A 194 6.78 -1.80 -0.66
C GLU A 194 6.74 -2.48 -2.03
N ARG A 195 6.45 -3.77 -2.04
CA ARG A 195 6.41 -4.59 -3.26
C ARG A 195 5.27 -5.59 -3.18
N HIS A 196 4.53 -5.77 -4.27
CA HIS A 196 3.65 -6.93 -4.41
C HIS A 196 4.47 -8.22 -4.39
N PHE A 197 3.96 -9.24 -3.72
CA PHE A 197 4.60 -10.54 -3.58
C PHE A 197 3.66 -11.66 -4.00
N THR A 198 4.17 -12.66 -4.70
CA THR A 198 3.40 -13.84 -5.10
C THR A 198 4.19 -15.13 -4.93
N ILE A 199 3.48 -16.20 -4.58
CA ILE A 199 3.97 -17.60 -4.63
C ILE A 199 3.43 -18.34 -5.85
N LEU A 200 2.56 -17.67 -6.64
CA LEU A 200 1.96 -18.23 -7.85
C LEU A 200 2.72 -17.75 -9.09
N PRO A 201 2.56 -18.42 -10.24
CA PRO A 201 3.06 -17.88 -11.51
C PRO A 201 2.53 -16.47 -11.77
N HIS A 202 3.36 -15.60 -12.33
CA HIS A 202 3.04 -14.17 -12.52
C HIS A 202 1.78 -13.93 -13.36
N GLY A 203 1.42 -14.85 -14.26
CA GLY A 203 0.19 -14.77 -15.06
C GLY A 203 -1.09 -15.18 -14.34
N ASP A 204 -1.01 -15.79 -13.16
CA ASP A 204 -2.17 -16.39 -12.48
C ASP A 204 -2.94 -15.40 -11.60
N THR A 205 -2.35 -14.23 -11.34
CA THR A 205 -2.99 -13.19 -10.52
C THR A 205 -2.95 -11.86 -11.23
N ARG A 206 -3.90 -10.97 -10.87
CA ARG A 206 -4.01 -9.63 -11.48
C ARG A 206 -2.72 -8.81 -11.32
N ASP A 207 -2.15 -8.81 -10.13
CA ASP A 207 -0.94 -8.04 -9.81
C ASP A 207 0.33 -8.89 -9.94
N GLY A 208 0.21 -10.13 -10.44
CA GLY A 208 1.33 -11.04 -10.69
C GLY A 208 2.46 -10.43 -11.52
N PRO A 209 2.16 -9.70 -12.61
CA PRO A 209 3.21 -9.07 -13.44
C PRO A 209 4.09 -8.06 -12.69
N VAL A 210 3.56 -7.39 -11.66
CA VAL A 210 4.30 -6.44 -10.81
C VAL A 210 4.72 -7.05 -9.46
N SER A 211 4.42 -8.32 -9.22
CA SER A 211 4.77 -9.03 -7.99
C SER A 211 6.15 -9.67 -8.08
N ILE A 212 6.90 -9.62 -6.99
CA ILE A 212 8.15 -10.37 -6.84
C ILE A 212 7.89 -11.73 -6.20
N ASN A 213 8.72 -12.71 -6.49
CA ASN A 213 8.72 -14.02 -5.87
C ASN A 213 9.71 -14.11 -4.70
N LYS A 214 9.83 -15.32 -4.11
CA LYS A 214 10.74 -15.56 -2.98
C LYS A 214 12.21 -15.26 -3.30
N VAL A 215 12.67 -15.61 -4.51
CA VAL A 215 14.08 -15.44 -4.90
C VAL A 215 14.38 -13.94 -5.03
N GLU A 216 13.52 -13.21 -5.70
CA GLU A 216 13.63 -11.76 -5.89
C GLU A 216 13.51 -11.01 -4.55
N LEU A 217 12.64 -11.46 -3.64
CA LEU A 217 12.54 -10.89 -2.30
C LEU A 217 13.86 -11.09 -1.51
N CYS A 218 14.45 -12.28 -1.57
CA CYS A 218 15.75 -12.56 -0.94
C CYS A 218 16.86 -11.68 -1.55
N GLU A 219 16.88 -11.51 -2.86
CA GLU A 219 17.84 -10.65 -3.55
C GLU A 219 17.71 -9.20 -3.11
N LEU A 220 16.49 -8.67 -3.07
CA LEU A 220 16.21 -7.30 -2.62
C LEU A 220 16.59 -7.10 -1.15
N SER A 221 16.27 -8.05 -0.29
CA SER A 221 16.64 -8.04 1.12
C SER A 221 18.15 -8.07 1.33
N ASN A 222 18.90 -8.81 0.51
CA ASN A 222 20.37 -8.82 0.58
C ASN A 222 20.98 -7.52 0.05
N PHE A 223 20.38 -6.92 -0.95
CA PHE A 223 20.84 -5.62 -1.47
C PHE A 223 20.64 -4.48 -0.48
N SER A 224 19.64 -4.56 0.39
CA SER A 224 19.31 -3.52 1.38
C SER A 224 20.20 -3.55 2.64
N LYS A 225 21.13 -4.50 2.75
CA LYS A 225 22.09 -4.64 3.86
C LYS A 225 23.40 -3.91 3.58
#